data_27ed88c3684f36c0c36f9abdb782efd7
#
_entry.id   27ed88c3684f36c0c36f9abdb782efd7
#
_cell.length_a   1.000
_cell.length_b   1.000
_cell.length_c   1.000
_cell.angle_alpha   90.00
_cell.angle_beta   90.00
_cell.angle_gamma   90.00
#
_symmetry.space_group_name_H-M   'P 1'
#
loop_
_entity.id
_entity.type
_entity.pdbx_description
1 polymer ?
#
loop_
_entity_poly.entity_id
_entity_poly.type
_entity_poly.pdbx_seq_one_letter_code
_entity_poly.pdbx_strand_id
1 'polypeptide(L)'
;YPFPRSPFTLMRYALNRSTDLYWHSASLPAFAPWLARFWWESAPLRHAAASRDMLPLIERCIVEHDVLIARAGAGELVRASGWLEAFRTPAAFERSVAEAGLTARRHGLGITPLDAAALLAHEPSLAPGFCGALHWLDPKSVVDPSALVKAYAQLFVQGGGTLLTGDAASLDALSPGWQVSTQDGTAAAPAVVVALGPWSDTVFGKFGYK
;
A
#
# COMPACT_ATOMS: atom_id res chain seq x y z
N TYR A 1 -6.17 5.04 -5.49
CA TYR A 1 -7.01 5.89 -6.34
C TYR A 1 -8.45 5.43 -6.25
N PRO A 2 -9.43 6.34 -6.12
CA PRO A 2 -10.83 5.97 -6.13
C PRO A 2 -11.24 5.43 -7.51
N PHE A 3 -12.18 4.51 -7.54
CA PHE A 3 -12.71 3.98 -8.79
C PHE A 3 -13.39 5.11 -9.59
N PRO A 4 -13.12 5.25 -10.89
CA PRO A 4 -13.65 6.35 -11.69
C PRO A 4 -15.18 6.30 -11.78
N ARG A 5 -15.80 7.47 -11.82
CA ARG A 5 -17.27 7.64 -11.91
C ARG A 5 -17.72 8.25 -13.22
N SER A 6 -16.80 8.63 -14.09
CA SER A 6 -17.12 9.13 -15.42
C SER A 6 -17.81 8.04 -16.25
N PRO A 7 -19.00 8.27 -16.83
CA PRO A 7 -19.66 7.29 -17.68
C PRO A 7 -18.81 6.83 -18.87
N PHE A 8 -18.01 7.75 -19.43
CA PHE A 8 -17.10 7.44 -20.53
C PHE A 8 -15.98 6.47 -20.10
N THR A 9 -15.39 6.69 -18.92
CA THR A 9 -14.34 5.80 -18.37
C THR A 9 -14.94 4.43 -18.04
N LEU A 10 -16.12 4.39 -17.42
CA LEU A 10 -16.82 3.14 -17.11
C LEU A 10 -17.14 2.34 -18.38
N MET A 11 -17.57 3.01 -19.44
CA MET A 11 -17.81 2.36 -20.73
C MET A 11 -16.51 1.79 -21.34
N ARG A 12 -15.39 2.52 -21.26
CA ARG A 12 -14.07 2.00 -21.69
C ARG A 12 -13.66 0.76 -20.90
N TYR A 13 -13.91 0.73 -19.60
CA TYR A 13 -13.63 -0.43 -18.75
C TYR A 13 -14.53 -1.61 -19.13
N ALA A 14 -15.84 -1.37 -19.29
CA ALA A 14 -16.80 -2.39 -19.69
C ALA A 14 -16.47 -3.02 -21.06
N LEU A 15 -15.89 -2.26 -21.97
CA LEU A 15 -15.46 -2.73 -23.30
C LEU A 15 -14.03 -3.28 -23.34
N ASN A 16 -13.32 -3.43 -22.20
CA ASN A 16 -11.91 -3.81 -22.16
C ASN A 16 -11.00 -2.92 -23.04
N ARG A 17 -11.32 -1.63 -23.14
CA ARG A 17 -10.56 -0.64 -23.93
C ARG A 17 -9.70 0.29 -23.07
N SER A 18 -9.37 -0.14 -21.87
CA SER A 18 -8.47 0.59 -20.97
C SER A 18 -7.13 -0.14 -20.85
N THR A 19 -6.06 0.62 -20.65
CA THR A 19 -4.74 0.08 -20.28
C THR A 19 -4.64 -0.22 -18.80
N ASP A 20 -5.54 0.35 -18.00
CA ASP A 20 -5.48 0.32 -16.53
C ASP A 20 -6.21 -0.87 -15.94
N LEU A 21 -7.21 -1.38 -16.67
CA LEU A 21 -8.03 -2.49 -16.23
C LEU A 21 -8.38 -3.40 -17.42
N TYR A 22 -8.03 -4.69 -17.27
CA TYR A 22 -8.45 -5.75 -18.17
C TYR A 22 -9.14 -6.86 -17.38
N TRP A 23 -10.26 -7.38 -17.89
CA TRP A 23 -11.02 -8.43 -17.22
C TRP A 23 -11.45 -9.53 -18.18
N HIS A 24 -11.57 -10.74 -17.66
CA HIS A 24 -12.13 -11.89 -18.37
C HIS A 24 -13.57 -12.10 -17.97
N SER A 25 -14.45 -12.36 -18.95
CA SER A 25 -15.88 -12.56 -18.70
C SER A 25 -16.17 -13.68 -17.69
N ALA A 26 -15.38 -14.74 -17.70
CA ALA A 26 -15.50 -15.84 -16.76
C ALA A 26 -15.21 -15.46 -15.30
N SER A 27 -14.39 -14.43 -15.06
CA SER A 27 -14.02 -13.97 -13.72
C SER A 27 -15.01 -12.92 -13.17
N LEU A 28 -15.80 -12.29 -14.03
CA LEU A 28 -16.65 -11.17 -13.64
C LEU A 28 -17.65 -11.51 -12.52
N PRO A 29 -18.35 -12.66 -12.51
CA PRO A 29 -19.28 -13.00 -11.43
C PRO A 29 -18.61 -13.07 -10.05
N ALA A 30 -17.35 -13.55 -9.99
CA ALA A 30 -16.60 -13.64 -8.75
C ALA A 30 -16.17 -12.25 -8.23
N PHE A 31 -15.83 -11.32 -9.13
CA PHE A 31 -15.36 -9.98 -8.77
C PHE A 31 -16.47 -8.93 -8.67
N ALA A 32 -17.64 -9.17 -9.25
CA ALA A 32 -18.72 -8.19 -9.31
C ALA A 32 -19.14 -7.64 -7.92
N PRO A 33 -19.30 -8.45 -6.86
CA PRO A 33 -19.64 -7.94 -5.54
C PRO A 33 -18.54 -7.01 -4.97
N TRP A 34 -17.26 -7.38 -5.17
CA TRP A 34 -16.14 -6.57 -4.74
C TRP A 34 -16.05 -5.26 -5.54
N LEU A 35 -16.20 -5.31 -6.87
CA LEU A 35 -16.21 -4.12 -7.71
C LEU A 35 -17.34 -3.15 -7.35
N ALA A 36 -18.53 -3.67 -7.05
CA ALA A 36 -19.67 -2.87 -6.61
C ALA A 36 -19.37 -2.16 -5.29
N ARG A 37 -18.78 -2.88 -4.31
CA ARG A 37 -18.37 -2.30 -3.04
C ARG A 37 -17.25 -1.27 -3.24
N PHE A 38 -16.24 -1.59 -4.04
CA PHE A 38 -15.14 -0.67 -4.34
C PHE A 38 -15.66 0.63 -5.00
N TRP A 39 -16.55 0.52 -5.99
CA TRP A 39 -17.21 1.67 -6.60
C TRP A 39 -18.02 2.48 -5.58
N TRP A 40 -18.71 1.83 -4.67
CA TRP A 40 -19.50 2.47 -3.62
C TRP A 40 -18.60 3.24 -2.64
N GLU A 41 -17.55 2.62 -2.15
CA GLU A 41 -16.61 3.24 -1.22
C GLU A 41 -15.74 4.32 -1.88
N SER A 42 -15.58 4.28 -3.20
CA SER A 42 -14.92 5.34 -3.98
C SER A 42 -15.77 6.61 -4.16
N ALA A 43 -16.94 6.71 -3.53
CA ALA A 43 -17.71 7.96 -3.51
C ALA A 43 -16.89 9.08 -2.84
N PRO A 44 -16.89 10.33 -3.37
CA PRO A 44 -15.99 11.38 -2.90
C PRO A 44 -16.00 11.60 -1.38
N LEU A 45 -17.18 11.61 -0.77
CA LEU A 45 -17.32 11.79 0.68
C LEU A 45 -16.78 10.60 1.48
N ARG A 46 -17.01 9.37 1.02
CA ARG A 46 -16.50 8.15 1.67
C ARG A 46 -15.01 8.03 1.51
N HIS A 47 -14.51 8.27 0.31
CA HIS A 47 -13.07 8.29 0.04
C HIS A 47 -12.36 9.34 0.90
N ALA A 48 -12.93 10.54 1.02
CA ALA A 48 -12.39 11.59 1.89
C ALA A 48 -12.42 11.21 3.38
N ALA A 49 -13.45 10.51 3.84
CA ALA A 49 -13.50 9.99 5.20
C ALA A 49 -12.43 8.91 5.43
N ALA A 50 -12.37 7.91 4.57
CA ALA A 50 -11.36 6.85 4.65
C ALA A 50 -9.92 7.39 4.58
N SER A 51 -9.66 8.37 3.70
CA SER A 51 -8.35 9.03 3.61
C SER A 51 -7.98 9.74 4.91
N ARG A 52 -8.92 10.40 5.56
CA ARG A 52 -8.71 11.09 6.84
C ARG A 52 -8.43 10.10 7.97
N ASP A 53 -9.15 8.98 8.00
CA ASP A 53 -8.99 7.95 9.02
C ASP A 53 -7.65 7.20 8.87
N MET A 54 -7.17 7.03 7.62
CA MET A 54 -5.87 6.41 7.33
C MET A 54 -4.67 7.34 7.50
N LEU A 55 -4.88 8.66 7.42
CA LEU A 55 -3.80 9.65 7.41
C LEU A 55 -2.84 9.53 8.59
N PRO A 56 -3.30 9.36 9.87
CA PRO A 56 -2.40 9.23 11.01
C PRO A 56 -1.43 8.04 10.91
N LEU A 57 -1.87 6.94 10.29
CA LEU A 57 -1.01 5.76 10.07
C LEU A 57 0.03 6.02 8.98
N ILE A 58 -0.39 6.66 7.89
CA ILE A 58 0.49 6.96 6.75
C ILE A 58 1.57 7.98 7.13
N GLU A 59 1.20 9.05 7.85
CA GLU A 59 2.15 10.08 8.30
C GLU A 59 3.24 9.52 9.22
N ARG A 60 2.93 8.49 10.00
CA ARG A 60 3.89 7.85 10.89
C ARG A 60 4.73 6.75 10.21
N CYS A 61 4.32 6.27 9.06
CA CYS A 61 4.92 5.09 8.42
C CYS A 61 6.44 5.21 8.27
N ILE A 62 6.93 6.28 7.66
CA ILE A 62 8.38 6.47 7.41
C ILE A 62 9.13 6.64 8.73
N VAL A 63 8.61 7.45 9.65
CA VAL A 63 9.27 7.74 10.95
C VAL A 63 9.43 6.47 11.77
N GLU A 64 8.38 5.65 11.87
CA GLU A 64 8.42 4.39 12.63
C GLU A 64 9.34 3.36 11.96
N HIS A 65 9.30 3.26 10.64
CA HIS A 65 10.22 2.39 9.90
C HIS A 65 11.67 2.83 10.04
N ASP A 66 11.98 4.12 9.99
CA ASP A 66 13.36 4.62 10.15
C ASP A 66 13.97 4.21 11.50
N VAL A 67 13.19 4.26 12.58
CA VAL A 67 13.63 3.78 13.89
C VAL A 67 13.93 2.28 13.86
N LEU A 68 13.08 1.48 13.26
CA LEU A 68 13.27 0.03 13.17
C LEU A 68 14.43 -0.33 12.25
N ILE A 69 14.59 0.35 11.11
CA ILE A 69 15.68 0.18 10.15
C ILE A 69 17.03 0.47 10.83
N ALA A 70 17.13 1.59 11.54
CA ALA A 70 18.35 1.94 12.27
C ALA A 70 18.69 0.90 13.34
N ARG A 71 17.72 0.47 14.15
CA ARG A 71 17.90 -0.54 15.19
C ARG A 71 18.27 -1.92 14.62
N ALA A 72 17.73 -2.27 13.47
CA ALA A 72 18.02 -3.54 12.79
C ALA A 72 19.34 -3.51 11.98
N GLY A 73 20.02 -2.35 11.88
CA GLY A 73 21.21 -2.19 11.05
C GLY A 73 20.93 -2.38 9.54
N ALA A 74 19.70 -2.11 9.09
CA ALA A 74 19.19 -2.42 7.74
C ALA A 74 19.16 -1.19 6.81
N GLY A 75 19.94 -0.15 7.10
CA GLY A 75 19.93 1.11 6.35
C GLY A 75 20.29 0.96 4.86
N GLU A 76 21.15 0.02 4.53
CA GLU A 76 21.55 -0.30 3.14
C GLU A 76 20.41 -0.87 2.29
N LEU A 77 19.36 -1.43 2.93
CA LEU A 77 18.20 -1.99 2.26
C LEU A 77 17.16 -0.93 1.86
N VAL A 78 17.37 0.33 2.25
CA VAL A 78 16.39 1.40 2.02
C VAL A 78 17.04 2.59 1.33
N ARG A 79 16.37 3.13 0.34
CA ARG A 79 16.81 4.30 -0.42
C ARG A 79 15.79 5.42 -0.33
N ALA A 80 16.24 6.62 -0.03
CA ALA A 80 15.44 7.85 -0.08
C ALA A 80 15.43 8.41 -1.52
N SER A 81 14.95 7.62 -2.47
CA SER A 81 14.94 7.96 -3.90
C SER A 81 13.64 8.61 -4.36
N GLY A 82 12.67 8.73 -3.46
CA GLY A 82 11.34 9.22 -3.85
C GLY A 82 10.57 8.22 -4.73
N TRP A 83 9.57 8.76 -5.42
CA TRP A 83 8.75 8.01 -6.37
C TRP A 83 8.48 8.86 -7.62
N LEU A 84 8.68 8.26 -8.81
CA LEU A 84 8.45 8.89 -10.10
C LEU A 84 7.15 8.40 -10.72
N GLU A 85 6.34 9.35 -11.16
CA GLU A 85 5.15 9.12 -11.95
C GLU A 85 5.37 9.72 -13.35
N ALA A 86 5.61 8.87 -14.36
CA ALA A 86 5.98 9.29 -15.71
C ALA A 86 4.75 9.33 -16.64
N PHE A 87 4.69 10.35 -17.50
CA PHE A 87 3.55 10.66 -18.37
C PHE A 87 3.93 10.63 -19.85
N ARG A 88 3.05 10.05 -20.67
CA ARG A 88 3.22 10.01 -22.13
C ARG A 88 2.54 11.17 -22.86
N THR A 89 1.64 11.90 -22.19
CA THR A 89 0.92 13.01 -22.81
C THR A 89 1.05 14.29 -21.98
N PRO A 90 1.28 15.47 -22.62
CA PRO A 90 1.38 16.74 -21.89
C PRO A 90 0.14 17.04 -21.04
N ALA A 91 -1.05 16.78 -21.56
CA ALA A 91 -2.29 17.05 -20.83
C ALA A 91 -2.44 16.20 -19.54
N ALA A 92 -1.96 14.94 -19.53
CA ALA A 92 -1.94 14.14 -18.33
C ALA A 92 -0.89 14.66 -17.33
N PHE A 93 0.29 15.04 -17.81
CA PHE A 93 1.36 15.59 -16.99
C PHE A 93 0.93 16.89 -16.30
N GLU A 94 0.43 17.87 -17.06
CA GLU A 94 -0.02 19.17 -16.51
C GLU A 94 -1.11 19.01 -15.46
N ARG A 95 -2.11 18.16 -15.72
CA ARG A 95 -3.17 17.87 -14.76
C ARG A 95 -2.62 17.23 -13.48
N SER A 96 -1.74 16.23 -13.60
CA SER A 96 -1.16 15.55 -12.44
C SER A 96 -0.29 16.51 -11.62
N VAL A 97 0.49 17.38 -12.25
CA VAL A 97 1.28 18.42 -11.58
C VAL A 97 0.38 19.37 -10.80
N ALA A 98 -0.75 19.81 -11.38
CA ALA A 98 -1.70 20.69 -10.70
C ALA A 98 -2.34 20.01 -9.47
N GLU A 99 -2.81 18.77 -9.62
CA GLU A 99 -3.41 17.97 -8.55
C GLU A 99 -2.40 17.66 -7.43
N ALA A 100 -1.19 17.23 -7.80
CA ALA A 100 -0.11 16.95 -6.87
C ALA A 100 0.32 18.20 -6.11
N GLY A 101 0.37 19.37 -6.75
CA GLY A 101 0.66 20.64 -6.10
C GLY A 101 -0.35 20.99 -5.00
N LEU A 102 -1.63 20.65 -5.17
CA LEU A 102 -2.64 20.82 -4.13
C LEU A 102 -2.40 19.85 -2.96
N THR A 103 -2.12 18.60 -3.26
CA THR A 103 -1.86 17.55 -2.25
C THR A 103 -0.58 17.87 -1.48
N ALA A 104 0.49 18.24 -2.17
CA ALA A 104 1.77 18.60 -1.56
C ALA A 104 1.64 19.77 -0.58
N ARG A 105 0.95 20.83 -0.97
CA ARG A 105 0.67 21.96 -0.06
C ARG A 105 -0.18 21.57 1.14
N ARG A 106 -1.16 20.70 0.96
CA ARG A 106 -2.04 20.24 2.05
C ARG A 106 -1.32 19.43 3.10
N HIS A 107 -0.36 18.60 2.68
CA HIS A 107 0.30 17.60 3.52
C HIS A 107 1.79 17.87 3.76
N GLY A 108 2.31 19.01 3.26
CA GLY A 108 3.72 19.35 3.45
C GLY A 108 4.69 18.43 2.70
N LEU A 109 4.28 17.88 1.54
CA LEU A 109 5.08 16.94 0.77
C LEU A 109 5.97 17.65 -0.24
N GLY A 110 7.15 17.07 -0.50
CA GLY A 110 8.07 17.52 -1.54
C GLY A 110 7.69 16.95 -2.91
N ILE A 111 7.58 17.82 -3.92
CA ILE A 111 7.39 17.41 -5.32
C ILE A 111 8.29 18.20 -6.25
N THR A 112 8.75 17.56 -7.32
CA THR A 112 9.49 18.20 -8.41
C THR A 112 8.96 17.72 -9.76
N PRO A 113 8.34 18.59 -10.57
CA PRO A 113 8.03 18.27 -11.95
C PRO A 113 9.33 18.17 -12.76
N LEU A 114 9.47 17.12 -13.55
CA LEU A 114 10.60 16.87 -14.44
C LEU A 114 10.09 16.92 -15.88
N ASP A 115 10.74 17.68 -16.73
CA ASP A 115 10.51 17.59 -18.18
C ASP A 115 11.15 16.31 -18.76
N ALA A 116 10.99 16.06 -20.05
CA ALA A 116 11.49 14.85 -20.70
C ALA A 116 13.01 14.70 -20.58
N ALA A 117 13.76 15.79 -20.64
CA ALA A 117 15.21 15.78 -20.55
C ALA A 117 15.69 15.51 -19.13
N ALA A 118 15.08 16.15 -18.14
CA ALA A 118 15.35 15.93 -16.72
C ALA A 118 14.97 14.51 -16.28
N LEU A 119 13.85 13.98 -16.78
CA LEU A 119 13.45 12.60 -16.53
C LEU A 119 14.46 11.60 -17.07
N LEU A 120 14.93 11.78 -18.30
CA LEU A 120 15.94 10.89 -18.90
C LEU A 120 17.30 10.99 -18.19
N ALA A 121 17.67 12.17 -17.72
CA ALA A 121 18.88 12.34 -16.92
C ALA A 121 18.76 11.65 -15.54
N HIS A 122 17.57 11.66 -14.94
CA HIS A 122 17.30 11.02 -13.66
C HIS A 122 17.20 9.48 -13.78
N GLU A 123 16.55 9.00 -14.85
CA GLU A 123 16.35 7.57 -15.14
C GLU A 123 16.86 7.22 -16.56
N PRO A 124 18.16 7.06 -16.75
CA PRO A 124 18.75 6.81 -18.07
C PRO A 124 18.29 5.50 -18.73
N SER A 125 17.80 4.54 -17.93
CA SER A 125 17.29 3.25 -18.41
C SER A 125 15.88 3.31 -18.96
N LEU A 126 15.19 4.44 -18.81
CA LEU A 126 13.79 4.58 -19.22
C LEU A 126 13.71 4.66 -20.76
N ALA A 127 12.81 3.86 -21.34
CA ALA A 127 12.58 3.93 -22.78
C ALA A 127 12.02 5.32 -23.18
N PRO A 128 12.34 5.84 -24.38
CA PRO A 128 11.85 7.13 -24.86
C PRO A 128 10.33 7.14 -25.04
N GLY A 129 9.75 8.33 -25.08
CA GLY A 129 8.32 8.54 -25.33
C GLY A 129 7.52 9.04 -24.13
N PHE A 130 8.20 9.46 -23.07
CA PHE A 130 7.59 10.22 -21.97
C PHE A 130 7.83 11.73 -22.19
N CYS A 131 6.80 12.53 -21.89
CA CYS A 131 6.89 13.99 -22.00
C CYS A 131 7.35 14.66 -20.70
N GLY A 132 7.35 13.93 -19.58
CA GLY A 132 7.78 14.38 -18.28
C GLY A 132 7.38 13.42 -17.17
N ALA A 133 7.76 13.76 -15.96
CA ALA A 133 7.40 13.01 -14.75
C ALA A 133 7.15 13.95 -13.58
N LEU A 134 6.41 13.46 -12.59
CA LEU A 134 6.30 14.04 -11.28
C LEU A 134 7.14 13.21 -10.31
N HIS A 135 8.10 13.84 -9.65
CA HIS A 135 8.92 13.22 -8.63
C HIS A 135 8.42 13.62 -7.25
N TRP A 136 7.91 12.66 -6.51
CA TRP A 136 7.57 12.78 -5.10
C TRP A 136 8.81 12.47 -4.28
N LEU A 137 9.24 13.41 -3.42
CA LEU A 137 10.56 13.34 -2.77
C LEU A 137 10.55 12.55 -1.46
N ASP A 138 9.42 12.48 -0.78
CA ASP A 138 9.32 11.89 0.56
C ASP A 138 9.30 10.34 0.59
N PRO A 139 8.73 9.62 -0.40
CA PRO A 139 8.69 8.17 -0.36
C PRO A 139 10.08 7.53 -0.34
N LYS A 140 10.19 6.39 0.34
CA LYS A 140 11.40 5.56 0.34
C LYS A 140 11.16 4.25 -0.39
N SER A 141 12.19 3.72 -1.03
CA SER A 141 12.17 2.44 -1.73
C SER A 141 12.93 1.38 -0.93
N VAL A 142 12.41 0.16 -0.91
CA VAL A 142 13.09 -0.98 -0.29
C VAL A 142 13.73 -1.83 -1.40
N VAL A 143 15.03 -2.04 -1.32
CA VAL A 143 15.81 -2.77 -2.33
C VAL A 143 15.51 -4.27 -2.28
N ASP A 144 15.41 -4.81 -1.07
CA ASP A 144 15.05 -6.20 -0.82
C ASP A 144 14.06 -6.30 0.34
N PRO A 145 12.74 -6.37 0.06
CA PRO A 145 11.71 -6.49 1.09
C PRO A 145 11.87 -7.73 1.97
N SER A 146 12.34 -8.85 1.41
CA SER A 146 12.55 -10.08 2.17
C SER A 146 13.69 -9.93 3.19
N ALA A 147 14.79 -9.31 2.79
CA ALA A 147 15.90 -9.03 3.68
C ALA A 147 15.49 -8.07 4.81
N LEU A 148 14.69 -7.04 4.50
CA LEU A 148 14.19 -6.09 5.50
C LEU A 148 13.28 -6.78 6.53
N VAL A 149 12.35 -7.63 6.09
CA VAL A 149 11.49 -8.41 7.00
C VAL A 149 12.31 -9.34 7.89
N LYS A 150 13.35 -10.00 7.33
CA LYS A 150 14.26 -10.85 8.11
C LYS A 150 15.04 -10.05 9.15
N ALA A 151 15.52 -8.83 8.81
CA ALA A 151 16.19 -7.96 9.75
C ALA A 151 15.27 -7.54 10.91
N TYR A 152 14.02 -7.23 10.63
CA TYR A 152 13.03 -6.93 11.68
C TYR A 152 12.72 -8.15 12.55
N ALA A 153 12.63 -9.33 11.96
CA ALA A 153 12.42 -10.58 12.70
C ALA A 153 13.61 -10.87 13.64
N GLN A 154 14.83 -10.66 13.17
CA GLN A 154 16.05 -10.78 14.00
C GLN A 154 16.06 -9.77 15.15
N LEU A 155 15.74 -8.50 14.85
CA LEU A 155 15.63 -7.46 15.89
C LEU A 155 14.59 -7.82 16.96
N PHE A 156 13.44 -8.38 16.54
CA PHE A 156 12.40 -8.86 17.45
C PHE A 156 12.90 -9.97 18.38
N VAL A 157 13.59 -10.97 17.82
CA VAL A 157 14.18 -12.08 18.61
C VAL A 157 15.26 -11.58 19.55
N GLN A 158 16.14 -10.67 19.10
CA GLN A 158 17.16 -10.03 19.96
C GLN A 158 16.54 -9.24 21.12
N GLY A 159 15.33 -8.69 20.90
CA GLY A 159 14.55 -8.03 21.95
C GLY A 159 13.82 -8.99 22.90
N GLY A 160 14.05 -10.30 22.79
CA GLY A 160 13.41 -11.33 23.63
C GLY A 160 12.08 -11.87 23.07
N GLY A 161 11.73 -11.51 21.85
CA GLY A 161 10.55 -12.04 21.17
C GLY A 161 10.76 -13.48 20.69
N THR A 162 9.67 -14.23 20.53
CA THR A 162 9.69 -15.60 20.00
C THR A 162 8.95 -15.67 18.67
N LEU A 163 9.58 -16.22 17.65
CA LEU A 163 8.95 -16.51 16.36
C LEU A 163 8.48 -17.96 16.34
N LEU A 164 7.19 -18.15 16.12
CA LEU A 164 6.56 -19.46 16.05
C LEU A 164 5.84 -19.60 14.70
N THR A 165 5.81 -20.81 14.17
CA THR A 165 4.93 -21.14 13.05
C THR A 165 3.64 -21.72 13.62
N GLY A 166 2.50 -21.17 13.18
CA GLY A 166 1.20 -21.57 13.68
C GLY A 166 0.08 -21.45 12.65
N ASP A 167 -1.08 -21.95 12.99
CA ASP A 167 -2.28 -21.85 12.18
C ASP A 167 -3.15 -20.66 12.65
N ALA A 168 -3.16 -19.58 11.88
CA ALA A 168 -3.99 -18.41 12.19
C ALA A 168 -5.50 -18.75 12.27
N ALA A 169 -5.95 -19.78 11.56
CA ALA A 169 -7.34 -20.22 11.64
C ALA A 169 -7.71 -20.82 13.00
N SER A 170 -6.71 -21.25 13.78
CA SER A 170 -6.89 -21.77 15.14
C SER A 170 -6.98 -20.69 16.22
N LEU A 171 -6.83 -19.39 15.85
CA LEU A 171 -6.94 -18.30 16.81
C LEU A 171 -8.30 -18.37 17.53
N ASP A 172 -8.27 -18.34 18.86
CA ASP A 172 -9.46 -18.43 19.69
C ASP A 172 -9.36 -17.47 20.88
N ALA A 173 -10.52 -17.01 21.35
CA ALA A 173 -10.59 -16.13 22.50
C ALA A 173 -10.58 -16.96 23.79
N LEU A 174 -9.77 -16.53 24.75
CA LEU A 174 -9.79 -17.01 26.14
C LEU A 174 -10.46 -15.97 27.04
N SER A 175 -10.72 -16.33 28.24
CA SER A 175 -11.18 -15.39 29.26
C SER A 175 -10.23 -15.46 30.48
N PRO A 176 -9.24 -14.54 30.58
CA PRO A 176 -8.89 -13.47 29.66
C PRO A 176 -7.85 -13.87 28.59
N GLY A 177 -7.86 -13.22 27.41
CA GLY A 177 -6.80 -13.26 26.41
C GLY A 177 -7.13 -14.07 25.16
N TRP A 178 -6.10 -14.57 24.52
CA TRP A 178 -6.13 -15.22 23.21
C TRP A 178 -5.20 -16.42 23.18
N GLN A 179 -5.51 -17.40 22.35
CA GLN A 179 -4.65 -18.54 22.09
C GLN A 179 -4.60 -18.89 20.59
N VAL A 180 -3.50 -19.50 20.16
CA VAL A 180 -3.30 -20.00 18.82
C VAL A 180 -2.50 -21.29 18.85
N SER A 181 -2.82 -22.24 18.00
CA SER A 181 -2.05 -23.48 17.82
C SER A 181 -0.79 -23.23 17.01
N THR A 182 0.33 -23.72 17.49
CA THR A 182 1.63 -23.65 16.82
C THR A 182 2.25 -25.04 16.69
N GLN A 183 3.33 -25.15 15.94
CA GLN A 183 4.08 -26.41 15.81
C GLN A 183 4.67 -26.89 17.15
N ASP A 184 4.95 -25.93 18.07
CA ASP A 184 5.55 -26.23 19.39
C ASP A 184 4.51 -26.31 20.50
N GLY A 185 3.23 -26.35 20.16
CA GLY A 185 2.11 -26.38 21.12
C GLY A 185 1.21 -25.15 21.01
N THR A 186 0.54 -24.78 22.11
CA THR A 186 -0.35 -23.62 22.14
C THR A 186 0.39 -22.39 22.65
N ALA A 187 0.34 -21.30 21.92
CA ALA A 187 0.77 -19.98 22.38
C ALA A 187 -0.44 -19.19 22.87
N ALA A 188 -0.31 -18.54 24.04
CA ALA A 188 -1.36 -17.70 24.62
C ALA A 188 -0.82 -16.32 24.99
N ALA A 189 -1.67 -15.29 24.87
CA ALA A 189 -1.29 -13.92 25.18
C ALA A 189 -2.53 -13.09 25.60
N PRO A 190 -2.37 -12.05 26.42
CA PRO A 190 -3.47 -11.17 26.81
C PRO A 190 -4.02 -10.33 25.66
N ALA A 191 -3.22 -10.08 24.61
CA ALA A 191 -3.61 -9.32 23.43
C ALA A 191 -3.10 -9.99 22.17
N VAL A 192 -3.80 -9.79 21.05
CA VAL A 192 -3.41 -10.28 19.73
C VAL A 192 -3.50 -9.16 18.70
N VAL A 193 -2.54 -9.13 17.77
CA VAL A 193 -2.59 -8.28 16.59
C VAL A 193 -2.68 -9.19 15.37
N VAL A 194 -3.79 -9.10 14.63
CA VAL A 194 -3.98 -9.85 13.39
C VAL A 194 -3.48 -9.01 12.22
N ALA A 195 -2.35 -9.40 11.64
CA ALA A 195 -1.68 -8.68 10.56
C ALA A 195 -1.49 -9.59 9.32
N LEU A 196 -2.55 -10.32 8.93
CA LEU A 196 -2.53 -11.32 7.87
C LEU A 196 -2.80 -10.73 6.46
N GLY A 197 -2.84 -9.40 6.32
CA GLY A 197 -3.15 -8.77 5.04
C GLY A 197 -4.51 -9.21 4.49
N PRO A 198 -4.59 -9.67 3.23
CA PRO A 198 -5.86 -10.08 2.60
C PRO A 198 -6.58 -11.26 3.29
N TRP A 199 -5.88 -12.01 4.12
CA TRP A 199 -6.45 -13.16 4.84
C TRP A 199 -6.99 -12.80 6.23
N SER A 200 -6.90 -11.55 6.66
CA SER A 200 -7.37 -11.11 7.98
C SER A 200 -8.87 -11.35 8.19
N ASP A 201 -9.67 -11.19 7.14
CA ASP A 201 -11.12 -11.40 7.19
C ASP A 201 -11.50 -12.85 7.49
N THR A 202 -10.68 -13.83 7.08
CA THR A 202 -10.91 -15.25 7.39
C THR A 202 -10.83 -15.56 8.89
N VAL A 203 -10.09 -14.72 9.62
CA VAL A 203 -9.95 -14.81 11.09
C VAL A 203 -10.98 -13.93 11.79
N PHE A 204 -11.16 -12.70 11.33
CA PHE A 204 -12.04 -11.72 11.98
C PHE A 204 -13.52 -12.11 11.95
N GLY A 205 -13.97 -12.84 10.95
CA GLY A 205 -15.35 -13.33 10.84
C GLY A 205 -15.81 -14.13 12.04
N LYS A 206 -14.90 -14.89 12.68
CA LYS A 206 -15.19 -15.69 13.89
C LYS A 206 -15.57 -14.83 15.10
N PHE A 207 -15.07 -13.59 15.15
CA PHE A 207 -15.24 -12.67 16.28
C PHE A 207 -16.27 -11.58 16.00
N GLY A 208 -17.04 -11.71 14.91
CA GLY A 208 -18.10 -10.77 14.55
C GLY A 208 -17.62 -9.45 13.92
N TYR A 209 -16.34 -9.32 13.61
CA TYR A 209 -15.81 -8.19 12.83
C TYR A 209 -16.07 -8.39 11.32
N LYS A 210 -16.40 -7.29 10.64
CA LYS A 210 -16.67 -7.27 9.18
C LYS A 210 -15.76 -6.31 8.47
#